data_20410ff6907626f77b86e78476053734
#
_entry.id   20410ff6907626f77b86e78476053734
#
_cell.length_a   1.000
_cell.length_b   1.000
_cell.length_c   1.000
_cell.angle_alpha   90.00
_cell.angle_beta   90.00
_cell.angle_gamma   90.00
#
_symmetry.space_group_name_H-M   'P 1'
#
loop_
_entity.id
_entity.type
_entity.pdbx_description
1 polymer ?
#
loop_
_entity_poly.entity_id
_entity_poly.type
_entity_poly.pdbx_seq_one_letter_code
_entity_poly.pdbx_strand_id
1 'polypeptide(L)'
;MEWNFKDGIPIYTQIIDEMTMRIASNAYAPGDKLPSVRDLALDAGVNPNTMQRALAEMERRGLVYSERTSGRFVTKEEAVLRDLHEELAKKYFEELTEKLRKIGMDDKAIKASVDKWMKDIK
;
A
#
# COMPACT_ATOMS: atom_id res chain seq x y z
N MET A 1 -9.61 11.52 -2.92
CA MET A 1 -9.25 10.28 -2.20
C MET A 1 -9.20 10.55 -0.72
N GLU A 2 -9.71 9.63 0.05
CA GLU A 2 -9.79 9.80 1.50
C GLU A 2 -8.53 9.32 2.20
N TRP A 3 -8.21 10.03 3.27
CA TRP A 3 -7.14 9.68 4.18
C TRP A 3 -7.77 9.34 5.52
N ASN A 4 -7.52 8.13 6.02
CA ASN A 4 -8.06 7.67 7.30
C ASN A 4 -6.92 7.30 8.24
N PHE A 5 -6.46 8.29 9.01
CA PHE A 5 -5.37 8.05 9.96
C PHE A 5 -5.91 7.52 11.28
N LYS A 6 -5.22 6.49 11.79
CA LYS A 6 -5.52 5.86 13.07
C LYS A 6 -4.59 6.42 14.16
N ASP A 7 -5.12 6.55 15.37
CA ASP A 7 -4.33 6.93 16.53
C ASP A 7 -3.37 5.80 16.92
N GLY A 8 -2.23 6.18 17.50
CA GLY A 8 -1.26 5.20 18.01
C GLY A 8 -0.33 4.61 16.99
N ILE A 9 -0.51 4.92 15.71
CA ILE A 9 0.39 4.48 14.63
C ILE A 9 1.03 5.73 14.03
N PRO A 10 2.36 5.74 13.80
CA PRO A 10 3.03 6.91 13.22
C PRO A 10 2.40 7.31 11.88
N ILE A 11 2.18 8.60 11.70
CA ILE A 11 1.58 9.14 10.46
C ILE A 11 2.43 8.79 9.25
N TYR A 12 3.74 8.87 9.36
CA TYR A 12 4.69 8.52 8.31
C TYR A 12 4.42 7.12 7.71
N THR A 13 4.26 6.12 8.59
CA THR A 13 3.97 4.75 8.17
C THR A 13 2.63 4.64 7.45
N GLN A 14 1.62 5.33 7.98
CA GLN A 14 0.28 5.30 7.39
C GLN A 14 0.24 5.99 6.02
N ILE A 15 1.02 7.03 5.82
CA ILE A 15 1.14 7.68 4.50
C ILE A 15 1.72 6.70 3.49
N ILE A 16 2.81 6.03 3.86
CA ILE A 16 3.45 5.04 2.96
C ILE A 16 2.46 3.94 2.61
N ASP A 17 1.75 3.39 3.60
CA ASP A 17 0.79 2.31 3.37
C ASP A 17 -0.34 2.76 2.45
N GLU A 18 -0.91 3.94 2.67
CA GLU A 18 -2.01 4.45 1.84
C GLU A 18 -1.54 4.71 0.41
N MET A 19 -0.40 5.37 0.23
CA MET A 19 0.15 5.64 -1.10
C MET A 19 0.50 4.35 -1.84
N THR A 20 1.05 3.37 -1.13
CA THR A 20 1.37 2.06 -1.69
C THR A 20 0.11 1.35 -2.17
N MET A 21 -0.98 1.40 -1.39
CA MET A 21 -2.27 0.85 -1.79
C MET A 21 -2.83 1.53 -3.04
N ARG A 22 -2.69 2.84 -3.15
CA ARG A 22 -3.16 3.58 -4.33
C ARG A 22 -2.40 3.18 -5.59
N ILE A 23 -1.11 2.88 -5.46
CA ILE A 23 -0.29 2.38 -6.57
C ILE A 23 -0.69 0.94 -6.91
N ALA A 24 -0.81 0.08 -5.90
CA ALA A 24 -1.17 -1.33 -6.10
C ALA A 24 -2.57 -1.50 -6.72
N SER A 25 -3.51 -0.64 -6.34
CA SER A 25 -4.89 -0.67 -6.83
C SER A 25 -5.09 0.06 -8.17
N ASN A 26 -4.04 0.64 -8.71
CA ASN A 26 -4.09 1.44 -9.94
C ASN A 26 -4.85 2.77 -9.78
N ALA A 27 -5.10 3.22 -8.56
CA ALA A 27 -5.65 4.56 -8.33
C ALA A 27 -4.67 5.62 -8.85
N TYR A 28 -3.37 5.36 -8.68
CA TYR A 28 -2.31 6.02 -9.42
C TYR A 28 -1.72 4.98 -10.37
N ALA A 29 -1.98 5.12 -11.65
CA ALA A 29 -1.54 4.14 -12.66
C ALA A 29 -0.04 4.25 -12.94
N PRO A 30 0.58 3.20 -13.49
CA PRO A 30 2.00 3.26 -13.87
C PRO A 30 2.30 4.46 -14.76
N GLY A 31 3.33 5.21 -14.41
CA GLY A 31 3.71 6.41 -15.17
C GLY A 31 2.94 7.67 -14.83
N ASP A 32 1.90 7.57 -14.01
CA ASP A 32 1.15 8.76 -13.61
C ASP A 32 2.01 9.70 -12.78
N LYS A 33 1.83 11.00 -13.03
CA LYS A 33 2.45 12.02 -12.21
C LYS A 33 1.68 12.13 -10.88
N LEU A 34 2.40 12.08 -9.77
CA LEU A 34 1.81 12.30 -8.46
C LEU A 34 1.55 13.79 -8.23
N PRO A 35 0.54 14.14 -7.40
CA PRO A 35 0.43 15.50 -6.91
C PRO A 35 1.71 15.91 -6.19
N SER A 36 1.94 17.22 -6.07
CA SER A 36 3.11 17.73 -5.34
C SER A 36 3.06 17.34 -3.86
N VAL A 37 4.22 17.35 -3.21
CA VAL A 37 4.32 17.13 -1.75
C VAL A 37 3.36 18.06 -1.01
N ARG A 38 3.34 19.33 -1.41
CA ARG A 38 2.49 20.34 -0.78
C ARG A 38 1.02 20.00 -0.92
N ASP A 39 0.60 19.62 -2.12
CA ASP A 39 -0.80 19.29 -2.39
C ASP A 39 -1.22 18.02 -1.65
N LEU A 40 -0.37 17.00 -1.65
CA LEU A 40 -0.63 15.77 -0.90
C LEU A 40 -0.71 16.03 0.60
N ALA A 41 0.20 16.85 1.12
CA ALA A 41 0.20 17.19 2.55
C ALA A 41 -1.07 17.95 2.94
N LEU A 42 -1.50 18.90 2.12
CA LEU A 42 -2.75 19.65 2.35
C LEU A 42 -3.95 18.72 2.32
N ASP A 43 -4.01 17.85 1.32
CA ASP A 43 -5.13 16.89 1.17
C ASP A 43 -5.20 15.93 2.35
N ALA A 44 -4.06 15.44 2.81
CA ALA A 44 -3.97 14.51 3.93
C ALA A 44 -4.07 15.18 5.30
N GLY A 45 -3.89 16.50 5.37
CA GLY A 45 -3.87 17.23 6.63
C GLY A 45 -2.65 16.92 7.48
N VAL A 46 -1.49 16.73 6.85
CA VAL A 46 -0.24 16.37 7.54
C VAL A 46 0.86 17.40 7.26
N ASN A 47 1.89 17.34 8.08
CA ASN A 47 3.07 18.19 7.90
C ASN A 47 3.76 17.87 6.56
N PRO A 48 4.09 18.88 5.73
CA PRO A 48 4.79 18.66 4.47
C PRO A 48 6.11 17.90 4.60
N ASN A 49 6.85 18.11 5.68
CA ASN A 49 8.11 17.39 5.90
C ASN A 49 7.86 15.89 6.10
N THR A 50 6.78 15.54 6.80
CA THR A 50 6.38 14.13 6.98
C THR A 50 5.99 13.50 5.66
N MET A 51 5.21 14.23 4.85
CA MET A 51 4.84 13.75 3.51
C MET A 51 6.09 13.58 2.62
N GLN A 52 7.00 14.55 2.65
CA GLN A 52 8.24 14.48 1.88
C GLN A 52 9.06 13.24 2.25
N ARG A 53 9.20 12.96 3.54
CA ARG A 53 9.94 11.79 4.01
C ARG A 53 9.29 10.47 3.55
N ALA A 54 7.97 10.41 3.58
CA ALA A 54 7.23 9.24 3.13
C ALA A 54 7.44 9.01 1.64
N LEU A 55 7.34 10.05 0.82
CA LEU A 55 7.54 9.94 -0.62
C LEU A 55 9.00 9.59 -0.97
N ALA A 56 9.96 10.12 -0.22
CA ALA A 56 11.36 9.77 -0.40
C ALA A 56 11.62 8.28 -0.10
N GLU A 57 10.95 7.73 0.90
CA GLU A 57 11.04 6.31 1.21
C GLU A 57 10.43 5.46 0.10
N MET A 58 9.31 5.88 -0.46
CA MET A 58 8.69 5.19 -1.60
C MET A 58 9.61 5.21 -2.83
N GLU A 59 10.30 6.31 -3.03
CA GLU A 59 11.30 6.43 -4.11
C GLU A 59 12.47 5.48 -3.88
N ARG A 60 12.94 5.39 -2.64
CA ARG A 60 13.99 4.44 -2.26
C ARG A 60 13.57 2.99 -2.53
N ARG A 61 12.29 2.66 -2.34
CA ARG A 61 11.72 1.34 -2.61
C ARG A 61 11.46 1.09 -4.10
N GLY A 62 11.65 2.09 -4.94
CA GLY A 62 11.43 1.97 -6.38
C GLY A 62 9.99 2.09 -6.84
N LEU A 63 9.08 2.45 -5.95
CA LEU A 63 7.66 2.57 -6.28
C LEU A 63 7.34 3.84 -7.06
N VAL A 64 8.12 4.88 -6.83
CA VAL A 64 8.02 6.15 -7.55
C VAL A 64 9.42 6.60 -7.94
N TYR A 65 9.48 7.47 -8.95
CA TYR A 65 10.75 8.06 -9.39
C TYR A 65 10.59 9.55 -9.61
N SER A 66 11.67 10.31 -9.41
CA SER A 66 11.68 11.74 -9.63
C SER A 66 12.25 12.06 -11.00
N GLU A 67 11.63 13.01 -11.66
CA GLU A 67 12.21 13.67 -12.83
C GLU A 67 12.56 15.10 -12.44
N ARG A 68 13.75 15.53 -12.85
CA ARG A 68 14.41 16.74 -12.34
C ARG A 68 13.55 17.99 -12.38
N THR A 69 12.76 18.16 -13.44
CA THR A 69 11.97 19.38 -13.65
C THR A 69 10.46 19.14 -13.65
N SER A 70 10.03 17.88 -13.56
CA SER A 70 8.64 17.51 -13.79
C SER A 70 7.92 16.98 -12.56
N GLY A 71 8.64 16.52 -11.53
CA GLY A 71 8.05 16.00 -10.30
C GLY A 71 8.28 14.50 -10.10
N ARG A 72 7.38 13.87 -9.36
CA ARG A 72 7.43 12.43 -9.08
C ARG A 72 6.38 11.69 -9.87
N PHE A 73 6.72 10.48 -10.27
CA PHE A 73 5.88 9.62 -11.12
C PHE A 73 5.85 8.20 -10.55
N VAL A 74 4.74 7.52 -10.74
CA VAL A 74 4.62 6.10 -10.39
C VAL A 74 5.50 5.28 -11.33
N THR A 75 6.19 4.28 -10.79
CA THR A 75 7.05 3.39 -11.58
C THR A 75 6.29 2.75 -12.74
N LYS A 76 6.99 2.57 -13.85
CA LYS A 76 6.47 1.85 -15.03
C LYS A 76 6.99 0.41 -15.07
N GLU A 77 7.87 0.03 -14.16
CA GLU A 77 8.50 -1.28 -14.15
C GLU A 77 7.52 -2.35 -13.70
N GLU A 78 7.12 -3.22 -14.62
CA GLU A 78 6.17 -4.30 -14.36
C GLU A 78 6.63 -5.24 -13.26
N ALA A 79 7.94 -5.52 -13.20
CA ALA A 79 8.50 -6.40 -12.18
C ALA A 79 8.31 -5.81 -10.77
N VAL A 80 8.51 -4.50 -10.61
CA VAL A 80 8.33 -3.82 -9.33
C VAL A 80 6.87 -3.90 -8.89
N LEU A 81 5.94 -3.63 -9.82
CA LEU A 81 4.50 -3.66 -9.52
C LEU A 81 4.01 -5.07 -9.21
N ARG A 82 4.52 -6.08 -9.92
CA ARG A 82 4.20 -7.47 -9.66
C ARG A 82 4.69 -7.90 -8.28
N ASP A 83 5.92 -7.55 -7.93
CA ASP A 83 6.49 -7.86 -6.63
C ASP A 83 5.72 -7.17 -5.51
N LEU A 84 5.25 -5.94 -5.75
CA LEU A 84 4.42 -5.22 -4.79
C LEU A 84 3.11 -5.96 -4.51
N HIS A 85 2.43 -6.44 -5.55
CA HIS A 85 1.21 -7.23 -5.38
C HIS A 85 1.47 -8.51 -4.61
N GLU A 86 2.57 -9.20 -4.90
CA GLU A 86 2.97 -10.42 -4.20
C GLU A 86 3.23 -10.16 -2.71
N GLU A 87 3.96 -9.09 -2.40
CA GLU A 87 4.27 -8.74 -1.01
C GLU A 87 3.00 -8.38 -0.22
N LEU A 88 2.11 -7.60 -0.83
CA LEU A 88 0.86 -7.22 -0.17
C LEU A 88 -0.06 -8.44 0.02
N ALA A 89 -0.17 -9.28 -0.99
CA ALA A 89 -0.97 -10.50 -0.90
C ALA A 89 -0.46 -11.41 0.23
N LYS A 90 0.86 -11.58 0.30
CA LYS A 90 1.48 -12.39 1.36
C LYS A 90 1.22 -11.79 2.74
N LYS A 91 1.36 -10.47 2.87
CA LYS A 91 1.10 -9.76 4.13
C LYS A 91 -0.34 -10.00 4.61
N TYR A 92 -1.32 -9.83 3.73
CA TYR A 92 -2.72 -10.04 4.10
C TYR A 92 -3.03 -11.49 4.39
N PHE A 93 -2.42 -12.41 3.66
CA PHE A 93 -2.55 -13.83 3.92
C PHE A 93 -2.03 -14.19 5.32
N GLU A 94 -0.86 -13.69 5.69
CA GLU A 94 -0.27 -13.91 7.00
C GLU A 94 -1.13 -13.30 8.12
N GLU A 95 -1.66 -12.11 7.92
CA GLU A 95 -2.56 -11.46 8.88
C GLU A 95 -3.83 -12.29 9.10
N LEU A 96 -4.43 -12.77 8.02
CA LEU A 96 -5.63 -13.59 8.09
C LEU A 96 -5.36 -14.90 8.80
N THR A 97 -4.32 -15.62 8.41
CA THR A 97 -4.01 -16.93 9.01
C THR A 97 -3.66 -16.80 10.49
N GLU A 98 -2.96 -15.75 10.88
CA GLU A 98 -2.67 -15.48 12.29
C GLU A 98 -3.95 -15.30 13.11
N LYS A 99 -4.89 -14.51 12.59
CA LYS A 99 -6.17 -14.29 13.28
C LYS A 99 -6.98 -15.58 13.41
N LEU A 100 -7.02 -16.39 12.35
CA LEU A 100 -7.75 -17.66 12.37
C LEU A 100 -7.13 -18.67 13.34
N ARG A 101 -5.80 -18.69 13.43
CA ARG A 101 -5.11 -19.55 14.41
C ARG A 101 -5.44 -19.13 15.85
N LYS A 102 -5.59 -17.82 16.09
CA LYS A 102 -5.95 -17.31 17.42
C LYS A 102 -7.33 -17.76 17.89
N ILE A 103 -8.26 -18.01 16.95
CA ILE A 103 -9.58 -18.56 17.30
C ILE A 103 -9.59 -20.09 17.31
N GLY A 104 -8.42 -20.73 17.25
CA GLY A 104 -8.29 -22.16 17.40
C GLY A 104 -8.34 -22.99 16.12
N MET A 105 -8.32 -22.35 14.95
CA MET A 105 -8.30 -23.08 13.70
C MET A 105 -6.88 -23.56 13.38
N ASP A 106 -6.74 -24.85 13.07
CA ASP A 106 -5.48 -25.36 12.55
C ASP A 106 -5.35 -25.15 11.05
N ASP A 107 -4.19 -25.42 10.49
CA ASP A 107 -3.90 -25.15 9.09
C ASP A 107 -4.84 -25.91 8.14
N LYS A 108 -5.20 -27.14 8.49
CA LYS A 108 -6.14 -27.96 7.70
C LYS A 108 -7.53 -27.33 7.66
N ALA A 109 -8.01 -26.86 8.83
CA ALA A 109 -9.32 -26.20 8.93
C ALA A 109 -9.34 -24.89 8.17
N ILE A 110 -8.25 -24.09 8.27
CA ILE A 110 -8.11 -22.82 7.54
C ILE A 110 -8.19 -23.07 6.03
N LYS A 111 -7.43 -24.02 5.55
CA LYS A 111 -7.39 -24.36 4.12
C LYS A 111 -8.73 -24.79 3.59
N ALA A 112 -9.42 -25.66 4.33
CA ALA A 112 -10.74 -26.14 3.94
C ALA A 112 -11.77 -25.01 3.91
N SER A 113 -11.73 -24.10 4.89
CA SER A 113 -12.65 -22.96 4.95
C SER A 113 -12.41 -21.97 3.82
N VAL A 114 -11.15 -21.68 3.53
CA VAL A 114 -10.79 -20.78 2.43
C VAL A 114 -11.28 -21.34 1.10
N ASP A 115 -11.05 -22.63 0.84
CA ASP A 115 -11.51 -23.28 -0.39
C ASP A 115 -13.05 -23.21 -0.52
N LYS A 116 -13.75 -23.44 0.58
CA LYS A 116 -15.21 -23.37 0.62
C LYS A 116 -15.72 -21.96 0.32
N TRP A 117 -15.17 -20.98 1.02
CA TRP A 117 -15.63 -19.60 0.89
C TRP A 117 -15.26 -18.97 -0.44
N MET A 118 -14.11 -19.34 -1.01
CA MET A 118 -13.70 -18.84 -2.32
C MET A 118 -14.69 -19.24 -3.42
N LYS A 119 -15.32 -20.40 -3.31
CA LYS A 119 -16.34 -20.83 -4.26
C LYS A 119 -17.61 -19.99 -4.20
N ASP A 120 -17.89 -19.38 -3.03
CA ASP A 120 -19.09 -18.57 -2.81
C ASP A 120 -18.86 -17.09 -3.16
N ILE A 121 -17.62 -16.66 -3.35
CA ILE A 121 -17.30 -15.29 -3.73
C ILE A 121 -17.56 -15.10 -5.22
N LYS A 122 -18.31 -14.04 -5.53
CA LYS A 122 -18.65 -13.68 -6.92
C LYS A 122 -17.74 -12.61 -7.47
#